data_985dda5a45007f0ca260db9a2d9da99d
#
_entry.id   985dda5a45007f0ca260db9a2d9da99d
#
_cell.length_a   1.000
_cell.length_b   1.000
_cell.length_c   1.000
_cell.angle_alpha   90.00
_cell.angle_beta   90.00
_cell.angle_gamma   90.00
#
_symmetry.space_group_name_H-M   'P 1'
#
loop_
_entity.id
_entity.type
_entity.pdbx_description
1 polymer ?
#
loop_
_entity_poly.entity_id
_entity_poly.type
_entity_poly.pdbx_seq_one_letter_code
_entity_poly.pdbx_strand_id
1 'polypeptide(L)'
;EAAMRTLLKDYIQRGKVDVFITYEDYTEDQVSLKYNSTLAAEYMKNFEKMAEQFGLEDDVTVSMLSRCPEVLTMEQVPEDEEHMWAMLQEVLKGAAENFVETRLREGENLKNDLIGKLDHMLSMVDFIEERSPKILEEYRQRLGDKVRELLQNSTIDESRILTEVTVFADKICVDEETVRLRSHIEGMKKEL
;
A
#
# COMPACT_ATOMS: atom_id res chain seq x y z
N GLU A 1 -2.85 -18.29 -10.33
CA GLU A 1 -2.98 -16.82 -10.33
C GLU A 1 -4.42 -16.37 -10.08
N ALA A 2 -5.42 -16.88 -10.83
CA ALA A 2 -6.84 -16.49 -10.68
C ALA A 2 -7.37 -16.77 -9.26
N ALA A 3 -7.10 -17.93 -8.69
CA ALA A 3 -7.51 -18.32 -7.34
C ALA A 3 -6.90 -17.41 -6.26
N MET A 4 -5.61 -17.03 -6.40
CA MET A 4 -4.94 -16.09 -5.50
C MET A 4 -5.60 -14.71 -5.51
N ARG A 5 -5.92 -14.20 -6.70
CA ARG A 5 -6.61 -12.91 -6.84
C ARG A 5 -8.00 -12.93 -6.21
N THR A 6 -8.71 -14.03 -6.34
CA THR A 6 -10.03 -14.20 -5.72
C THR A 6 -9.92 -14.18 -4.20
N LEU A 7 -8.99 -14.94 -3.64
CA LEU A 7 -8.75 -14.97 -2.20
C LEU A 7 -8.35 -13.59 -1.64
N LEU A 8 -7.44 -12.87 -2.31
CA LEU A 8 -6.98 -11.57 -1.84
C LEU A 8 -8.04 -10.46 -1.92
N LYS A 9 -9.05 -10.60 -2.81
CA LYS A 9 -10.17 -9.64 -2.88
C LYS A 9 -11.02 -9.61 -1.61
N ASP A 10 -11.05 -10.69 -0.84
CA ASP A 10 -11.79 -10.74 0.42
C ASP A 10 -11.12 -9.86 1.50
N TYR A 11 -9.81 -9.65 1.40
CA TYR A 11 -9.01 -8.87 2.35
C TYR A 11 -8.71 -7.45 1.85
N ILE A 12 -8.61 -7.25 0.53
CA ILE A 12 -8.15 -6.00 -0.08
C ILE A 12 -9.25 -5.42 -0.96
N GLN A 13 -9.95 -4.40 -0.45
CA GLN A 13 -11.09 -3.80 -1.13
C GLN A 13 -10.71 -2.66 -2.08
N ARG A 14 -9.60 -1.95 -1.81
CA ARG A 14 -9.13 -0.84 -2.65
C ARG A 14 -7.63 -0.60 -2.55
N GLY A 15 -7.09 0.03 -3.57
CA GLY A 15 -5.67 0.33 -3.70
C GLY A 15 -4.97 -0.63 -4.66
N LYS A 16 -3.70 -0.38 -4.93
CA LYS A 16 -2.82 -1.27 -5.70
C LYS A 16 -1.96 -2.05 -4.72
N VAL A 17 -1.95 -3.37 -4.86
CA VAL A 17 -1.10 -4.26 -4.07
C VAL A 17 -0.35 -5.18 -5.05
N ASP A 18 0.96 -5.21 -4.94
CA ASP A 18 1.83 -6.11 -5.67
C ASP A 18 2.22 -7.26 -4.73
N VAL A 19 2.03 -8.50 -5.18
CA VAL A 19 2.33 -9.71 -4.40
C VAL A 19 3.47 -10.44 -5.08
N PHE A 20 4.52 -10.72 -4.33
CA PHE A 20 5.67 -11.50 -4.78
C PHE A 20 5.70 -12.81 -4.03
N ILE A 21 5.80 -13.92 -4.74
CA ILE A 21 5.84 -15.27 -4.18
C ILE A 21 7.09 -15.94 -4.70
N THR A 22 7.91 -16.44 -3.79
CA THR A 22 9.05 -17.31 -4.10
C THR A 22 8.76 -18.67 -3.49
N TYR A 23 8.85 -19.70 -4.29
CA TYR A 23 8.71 -21.09 -3.85
C TYR A 23 10.04 -21.81 -4.11
N GLU A 24 10.55 -22.47 -3.12
CA GLU A 24 11.75 -23.32 -3.19
C GLU A 24 11.40 -24.67 -2.59
N ASP A 25 11.55 -25.72 -3.38
CA ASP A 25 11.36 -27.09 -2.92
C ASP A 25 12.72 -27.72 -2.61
N TYR A 26 12.90 -28.16 -1.35
CA TYR A 26 14.09 -28.85 -0.86
C TYR A 26 13.83 -30.35 -0.67
N THR A 27 12.67 -30.86 -1.08
CA THR A 27 12.45 -32.30 -1.09
C THR A 27 13.33 -32.95 -2.15
N GLU A 28 13.87 -34.13 -1.86
CA GLU A 28 14.66 -34.90 -2.83
C GLU A 28 13.77 -35.14 -4.06
N ASP A 29 14.22 -34.66 -5.22
CA ASP A 29 13.55 -34.85 -6.50
C ASP A 29 13.22 -36.33 -6.66
N GLN A 30 11.94 -36.67 -6.65
CA GLN A 30 11.48 -38.00 -7.02
C GLN A 30 11.60 -38.13 -8.54
N VAL A 31 12.83 -38.38 -8.98
CA VAL A 31 13.10 -38.70 -10.37
C VAL A 31 12.72 -40.13 -10.61
N SER A 32 11.69 -40.38 -11.40
CA SER A 32 11.37 -41.71 -11.86
C SER A 32 12.04 -41.99 -13.21
N LEU A 33 12.69 -43.15 -13.30
CA LEU A 33 13.22 -43.66 -14.58
C LEU A 33 12.12 -44.44 -15.27
N LYS A 34 11.69 -43.94 -16.43
CA LYS A 34 10.74 -44.66 -17.29
C LYS A 34 11.46 -45.49 -18.32
N TYR A 35 11.19 -46.78 -18.32
CA TYR A 35 11.72 -47.74 -19.30
C TYR A 35 10.71 -47.96 -20.47
N ASN A 36 11.18 -47.64 -21.69
CA ASN A 36 10.40 -47.87 -22.89
C ASN A 36 10.75 -49.24 -23.51
N SER A 37 10.06 -50.26 -23.04
CA SER A 37 10.28 -51.64 -23.49
C SER A 37 10.02 -51.85 -24.98
N THR A 38 9.05 -51.15 -25.58
CA THR A 38 8.71 -51.27 -27.01
C THR A 38 9.84 -50.75 -27.86
N LEU A 39 10.39 -49.58 -27.52
CA LEU A 39 11.50 -49.00 -28.27
C LEU A 39 12.80 -49.81 -28.07
N ALA A 40 13.05 -50.32 -26.87
CA ALA A 40 14.16 -51.21 -26.62
C ALA A 40 14.13 -52.47 -27.46
N ALA A 41 12.93 -53.08 -27.65
CA ALA A 41 12.76 -54.25 -28.52
C ALA A 41 13.02 -53.92 -30.00
N GLU A 42 12.62 -52.72 -30.45
CA GLU A 42 12.93 -52.28 -31.82
C GLU A 42 14.43 -52.04 -32.03
N TYR A 43 15.12 -51.50 -31.07
CA TYR A 43 16.59 -51.36 -31.11
C TYR A 43 17.25 -52.76 -31.22
N MET A 44 16.88 -53.71 -30.39
CA MET A 44 17.42 -55.08 -30.40
C MET A 44 17.21 -55.73 -31.79
N LYS A 45 16.01 -55.66 -32.33
CA LYS A 45 15.70 -56.19 -33.65
C LYS A 45 16.51 -55.57 -34.78
N ASN A 46 16.82 -54.28 -34.68
CA ASN A 46 17.63 -53.60 -35.67
C ASN A 46 19.12 -53.95 -35.50
N PHE A 47 19.64 -54.11 -34.26
CA PHE A 47 21.00 -54.56 -34.02
C PHE A 47 21.25 -55.97 -34.54
N GLU A 48 20.33 -56.93 -34.34
CA GLU A 48 20.39 -58.27 -34.93
C GLU A 48 20.45 -58.20 -36.47
N LYS A 49 19.62 -57.40 -37.11
CA LYS A 49 19.64 -57.23 -38.58
C LYS A 49 20.95 -56.61 -39.06
N MET A 50 21.52 -55.65 -38.33
CA MET A 50 22.82 -55.04 -38.67
C MET A 50 23.96 -56.07 -38.55
N ALA A 51 23.95 -56.89 -37.51
CA ALA A 51 24.93 -57.96 -37.31
C ALA A 51 24.88 -58.98 -38.47
N GLU A 52 23.66 -59.43 -38.83
CA GLU A 52 23.48 -60.35 -39.97
C GLU A 52 23.92 -59.72 -41.31
N GLN A 53 23.47 -58.51 -41.59
CA GLN A 53 23.74 -57.83 -42.86
C GLN A 53 25.22 -57.57 -43.13
N PHE A 54 25.98 -57.24 -42.11
CA PHE A 54 27.39 -56.86 -42.23
C PHE A 54 28.36 -57.91 -41.71
N GLY A 55 27.87 -59.06 -41.22
CA GLY A 55 28.70 -60.13 -40.67
C GLY A 55 29.45 -59.74 -39.42
N LEU A 56 28.82 -58.94 -38.57
CA LEU A 56 29.37 -58.47 -37.32
C LEU A 56 28.96 -59.39 -36.18
N GLU A 57 29.76 -59.43 -35.12
CA GLU A 57 29.36 -60.09 -33.87
C GLU A 57 28.28 -59.26 -33.15
N ASP A 58 27.30 -59.93 -32.61
CA ASP A 58 26.27 -59.29 -31.76
C ASP A 58 26.89 -59.14 -30.32
N ASP A 59 27.31 -57.90 -30.00
CA ASP A 59 27.91 -57.54 -28.73
C ASP A 59 27.01 -56.63 -27.88
N VAL A 60 25.69 -56.60 -28.18
CA VAL A 60 24.75 -55.74 -27.50
C VAL A 60 24.67 -56.09 -26.02
N THR A 61 24.97 -55.14 -25.19
CA THR A 61 24.88 -55.21 -23.73
C THR A 61 23.76 -54.37 -23.18
N VAL A 62 23.28 -54.69 -21.95
CA VAL A 62 22.28 -53.89 -21.26
C VAL A 62 22.77 -52.44 -21.13
N SER A 63 24.07 -52.22 -20.91
CA SER A 63 24.64 -50.87 -20.83
C SER A 63 24.57 -50.10 -22.14
N MET A 64 24.67 -50.79 -23.28
CA MET A 64 24.57 -50.20 -24.61
C MET A 64 23.08 -49.84 -24.88
N LEU A 65 22.18 -50.77 -24.63
CA LEU A 65 20.76 -50.58 -24.85
C LEU A 65 20.17 -49.44 -23.95
N SER A 66 20.63 -49.34 -22.69
CA SER A 66 20.19 -48.31 -21.80
C SER A 66 20.64 -46.90 -22.20
N ARG A 67 21.69 -46.77 -23.03
CA ARG A 67 22.16 -45.51 -23.60
C ARG A 67 21.51 -45.12 -24.92
N CYS A 68 20.73 -46.03 -25.52
CA CYS A 68 19.99 -45.68 -26.70
C CYS A 68 18.96 -44.59 -26.40
N PRO A 69 18.79 -43.62 -27.31
CA PRO A 69 17.84 -42.52 -27.11
C PRO A 69 16.45 -43.03 -26.75
N GLU A 70 15.83 -42.40 -25.76
CA GLU A 70 14.46 -42.62 -25.28
C GLU A 70 14.13 -44.05 -24.77
N VAL A 71 15.15 -44.91 -24.62
CA VAL A 71 14.96 -46.23 -23.95
C VAL A 71 14.82 -46.08 -22.45
N LEU A 72 15.59 -45.17 -21.86
CA LEU A 72 15.46 -44.73 -20.49
C LEU A 72 15.29 -43.19 -20.44
N THR A 73 14.14 -42.72 -19.98
CA THR A 73 13.86 -41.30 -19.81
C THR A 73 13.68 -40.95 -18.32
N MET A 74 14.23 -39.83 -17.88
CA MET A 74 13.94 -39.30 -16.57
C MET A 74 12.62 -38.52 -16.67
N GLU A 75 11.61 -38.95 -15.93
CA GLU A 75 10.38 -38.20 -15.77
C GLU A 75 10.38 -37.58 -14.37
N GLN A 76 10.17 -36.26 -14.31
CA GLN A 76 9.83 -35.61 -13.05
C GLN A 76 8.41 -36.01 -12.67
N VAL A 77 8.21 -36.38 -11.43
CA VAL A 77 6.83 -36.62 -10.91
C VAL A 77 6.09 -35.30 -10.96
N PRO A 78 4.92 -35.23 -11.60
CA PRO A 78 4.15 -33.98 -11.61
C PRO A 78 3.85 -33.56 -10.18
N GLU A 79 4.14 -32.30 -9.86
CA GLU A 79 3.74 -31.72 -8.59
C GLU A 79 2.22 -31.77 -8.43
N ASP A 80 1.75 -32.13 -7.23
CA ASP A 80 0.32 -32.11 -6.93
C ASP A 80 -0.14 -30.65 -6.77
N GLU A 81 -0.77 -30.13 -7.83
CA GLU A 81 -1.28 -28.75 -7.87
C GLU A 81 -2.27 -28.46 -6.74
N GLU A 82 -3.05 -29.43 -6.29
CA GLU A 82 -4.02 -29.26 -5.20
C GLU A 82 -3.30 -29.10 -3.86
N HIS A 83 -2.29 -29.93 -3.64
CA HIS A 83 -1.46 -29.86 -2.43
C HIS A 83 -0.69 -28.52 -2.38
N MET A 84 -0.05 -28.15 -3.47
CA MET A 84 0.67 -26.86 -3.60
C MET A 84 -0.29 -25.68 -3.38
N TRP A 85 -1.49 -25.74 -3.95
CA TRP A 85 -2.49 -24.69 -3.73
C TRP A 85 -2.92 -24.59 -2.26
N ALA A 86 -3.11 -25.71 -1.58
CA ALA A 86 -3.49 -25.73 -0.18
C ALA A 86 -2.42 -25.04 0.71
N MET A 87 -1.15 -25.40 0.51
CA MET A 87 -0.02 -24.75 1.24
C MET A 87 0.05 -23.25 0.93
N LEU A 88 -0.02 -22.88 -0.34
CA LEU A 88 0.04 -21.50 -0.76
C LEU A 88 -1.13 -20.67 -0.22
N GLN A 89 -2.32 -21.26 -0.17
CA GLN A 89 -3.53 -20.62 0.36
C GLN A 89 -3.37 -20.26 1.85
N GLU A 90 -2.79 -21.13 2.65
CA GLU A 90 -2.54 -20.89 4.07
C GLU A 90 -1.57 -19.72 4.27
N VAL A 91 -0.44 -19.73 3.55
CA VAL A 91 0.55 -18.66 3.61
C VAL A 91 -0.03 -17.32 3.14
N LEU A 92 -0.80 -17.32 2.05
CA LEU A 92 -1.45 -16.11 1.53
C LEU A 92 -2.47 -15.53 2.51
N LYS A 93 -3.26 -16.38 3.18
CA LYS A 93 -4.20 -15.92 4.23
C LYS A 93 -3.46 -15.25 5.37
N GLY A 94 -2.43 -15.90 5.92
CA GLY A 94 -1.64 -15.33 7.00
C GLY A 94 -0.98 -14.00 6.62
N ALA A 95 -0.44 -13.90 5.40
CA ALA A 95 0.14 -12.67 4.89
C ALA A 95 -0.91 -11.55 4.72
N ALA A 96 -2.10 -11.89 4.21
CA ALA A 96 -3.20 -10.94 4.03
C ALA A 96 -3.75 -10.43 5.37
N GLU A 97 -3.89 -11.30 6.36
CA GLU A 97 -4.32 -10.94 7.72
C GLU A 97 -3.32 -9.98 8.38
N ASN A 98 -2.02 -10.29 8.34
CA ASN A 98 -0.96 -9.41 8.83
C ASN A 98 -0.94 -8.05 8.10
N PHE A 99 -1.19 -8.05 6.81
CA PHE A 99 -1.28 -6.82 6.02
C PHE A 99 -2.47 -5.97 6.47
N VAL A 100 -3.65 -6.56 6.65
CA VAL A 100 -4.85 -5.86 7.12
C VAL A 100 -4.64 -5.31 8.53
N GLU A 101 -4.08 -6.10 9.45
CA GLU A 101 -3.77 -5.64 10.81
C GLU A 101 -2.82 -4.44 10.80
N THR A 102 -1.77 -4.51 10.00
CA THR A 102 -0.81 -3.40 9.87
C THR A 102 -1.49 -2.14 9.34
N ARG A 103 -2.37 -2.27 8.33
CA ARG A 103 -3.12 -1.13 7.79
C ARG A 103 -4.11 -0.54 8.78
N LEU A 104 -4.78 -1.37 9.58
CA LEU A 104 -5.69 -0.89 10.62
C LEU A 104 -4.93 -0.09 11.70
N ARG A 105 -3.79 -0.62 12.15
CA ARG A 105 -2.93 0.08 13.11
C ARG A 105 -2.41 1.41 12.58
N GLU A 106 -1.96 1.44 11.33
CA GLU A 106 -1.51 2.68 10.68
C GLU A 106 -2.64 3.68 10.49
N GLY A 107 -3.82 3.19 10.10
CA GLY A 107 -5.03 4.01 9.97
C GLY A 107 -5.43 4.66 11.29
N GLU A 108 -5.39 3.92 12.41
CA GLU A 108 -5.69 4.46 13.73
C GLU A 108 -4.65 5.51 14.17
N ASN A 109 -3.37 5.27 13.90
CA ASN A 109 -2.32 6.25 14.19
C ASN A 109 -2.51 7.54 13.40
N LEU A 110 -2.83 7.46 12.11
CA LEU A 110 -3.12 8.60 11.25
C LEU A 110 -4.37 9.37 11.72
N LYS A 111 -5.42 8.65 12.11
CA LYS A 111 -6.63 9.23 12.68
C LYS A 111 -6.32 10.07 13.91
N ASN A 112 -5.57 9.50 14.86
CA ASN A 112 -5.20 10.19 16.10
C ASN A 112 -4.31 11.42 15.84
N ASP A 113 -3.36 11.34 14.92
CA ASP A 113 -2.53 12.48 14.50
C ASP A 113 -3.39 13.59 13.86
N LEU A 114 -4.30 13.23 12.98
CA LEU A 114 -5.21 14.19 12.35
C LEU A 114 -6.13 14.88 13.37
N ILE A 115 -6.71 14.11 14.31
CA ILE A 115 -7.53 14.68 15.39
C ILE A 115 -6.71 15.67 16.21
N GLY A 116 -5.49 15.32 16.60
CA GLY A 116 -4.60 16.22 17.35
C GLY A 116 -4.29 17.53 16.60
N LYS A 117 -4.07 17.46 15.30
CA LYS A 117 -3.85 18.65 14.45
C LYS A 117 -5.11 19.50 14.32
N LEU A 118 -6.29 18.89 14.19
CA LEU A 118 -7.56 19.60 14.14
C LEU A 118 -7.87 20.28 15.48
N ASP A 119 -7.56 19.64 16.61
CA ASP A 119 -7.68 20.27 17.94
C ASP A 119 -6.75 21.46 18.11
N HIS A 120 -5.52 21.35 17.62
CA HIS A 120 -4.59 22.47 17.60
C HIS A 120 -5.10 23.63 16.74
N MET A 121 -5.68 23.34 15.57
CA MET A 121 -6.32 24.39 14.75
C MET A 121 -7.47 25.09 15.51
N LEU A 122 -8.31 24.34 16.23
CA LEU A 122 -9.37 24.94 17.07
C LEU A 122 -8.80 25.85 18.13
N SER A 123 -7.70 25.48 18.80
CA SER A 123 -7.06 26.34 19.79
C SER A 123 -6.49 27.64 19.19
N MET A 124 -6.04 27.59 17.93
CA MET A 124 -5.64 28.80 17.20
C MET A 124 -6.83 29.69 16.85
N VAL A 125 -7.98 29.11 16.51
CA VAL A 125 -9.22 29.88 16.30
C VAL A 125 -9.63 30.56 17.59
N ASP A 126 -9.63 29.86 18.71
CA ASP A 126 -9.92 30.44 20.03
C ASP A 126 -9.01 31.65 20.35
N PHE A 127 -7.70 31.49 20.06
CA PHE A 127 -6.73 32.57 20.24
C PHE A 127 -7.05 33.78 19.33
N ILE A 128 -7.42 33.57 18.09
CA ILE A 128 -7.80 34.66 17.15
C ILE A 128 -9.02 35.39 17.66
N GLU A 129 -10.07 34.66 18.07
CA GLU A 129 -11.30 35.23 18.60
C GLU A 129 -11.09 36.03 19.88
N GLU A 130 -10.22 35.55 20.77
CA GLU A 130 -9.84 36.29 21.99
C GLU A 130 -8.99 37.52 21.68
N ARG A 131 -8.13 37.45 20.68
CA ARG A 131 -7.17 38.52 20.33
C ARG A 131 -7.82 39.63 19.51
N SER A 132 -8.80 39.33 18.67
CA SER A 132 -9.46 40.28 17.76
C SER A 132 -9.99 41.54 18.45
N PRO A 133 -10.79 41.48 19.53
CA PRO A 133 -11.26 42.68 20.22
C PRO A 133 -10.11 43.51 20.87
N LYS A 134 -9.06 42.84 21.33
CA LYS A 134 -7.88 43.51 21.90
C LYS A 134 -7.11 44.33 20.86
N ILE A 135 -7.00 43.83 19.64
CA ILE A 135 -6.36 44.52 18.51
C ILE A 135 -7.14 45.81 18.21
N LEU A 136 -8.44 45.78 18.24
CA LEU A 136 -9.30 46.94 17.99
C LEU A 136 -9.09 48.04 19.04
N GLU A 137 -9.04 47.65 20.33
CA GLU A 137 -8.80 48.59 21.43
C GLU A 137 -7.37 49.20 21.37
N GLU A 138 -6.35 48.39 21.10
CA GLU A 138 -4.98 48.86 20.90
C GLU A 138 -4.86 49.81 19.72
N TYR A 139 -5.59 49.55 18.62
CA TYR A 139 -5.64 50.45 17.46
C TYR A 139 -6.28 51.78 17.81
N ARG A 140 -7.41 51.77 18.54
CA ARG A 140 -8.09 52.98 19.01
C ARG A 140 -7.17 53.84 19.87
N GLN A 141 -6.49 53.25 20.85
CA GLN A 141 -5.54 53.95 21.75
C GLN A 141 -4.41 54.57 20.95
N ARG A 142 -3.76 53.78 20.08
CA ARG A 142 -2.64 54.24 19.26
C ARG A 142 -3.04 55.37 18.31
N LEU A 143 -4.23 55.29 17.70
CA LEU A 143 -4.76 56.34 16.83
C LEU A 143 -5.02 57.59 17.64
N GLY A 144 -5.65 57.52 18.82
CA GLY A 144 -5.87 58.64 19.73
C GLY A 144 -4.59 59.33 20.17
N ASP A 145 -3.56 58.58 20.53
CA ASP A 145 -2.26 59.10 20.91
C ASP A 145 -1.54 59.83 19.75
N LYS A 146 -1.60 59.22 18.56
CA LYS A 146 -1.03 59.80 17.35
C LYS A 146 -1.71 61.12 16.94
N VAL A 147 -3.02 61.21 17.07
CA VAL A 147 -3.78 62.42 16.80
C VAL A 147 -3.46 63.50 17.84
N ARG A 148 -3.34 63.17 19.15
CA ARG A 148 -2.92 64.11 20.19
C ARG A 148 -1.51 64.68 19.91
N GLU A 149 -0.56 63.79 19.53
CA GLU A 149 0.78 64.22 19.17
C GLU A 149 0.82 65.22 18.00
N LEU A 150 0.01 65.01 16.98
CA LEU A 150 -0.03 65.84 15.76
C LEU A 150 -0.78 67.17 15.95
N LEU A 151 -1.80 67.22 16.84
CA LEU A 151 -2.65 68.41 17.00
C LEU A 151 -2.19 69.38 18.07
N GLN A 152 -1.13 69.08 18.82
CA GLN A 152 -0.44 69.90 19.82
C GLN A 152 -1.27 70.72 20.79
N ASN A 153 -2.51 71.18 20.49
CA ASN A 153 -3.42 71.89 21.37
C ASN A 153 -4.83 72.11 20.75
N SER A 154 -5.14 71.43 19.63
CA SER A 154 -6.48 71.51 19.02
C SER A 154 -7.41 70.43 19.62
N THR A 155 -8.70 70.74 19.71
CA THR A 155 -9.69 69.79 20.15
C THR A 155 -9.76 68.58 19.19
N ILE A 156 -9.64 67.42 19.74
CA ILE A 156 -9.75 66.14 18.98
C ILE A 156 -11.21 65.92 18.67
N ASP A 157 -11.51 65.70 17.39
CA ASP A 157 -12.86 65.24 16.99
C ASP A 157 -12.95 63.74 17.18
N GLU A 158 -13.51 63.31 18.31
CA GLU A 158 -13.69 61.91 18.66
C GLU A 158 -14.54 61.14 17.63
N SER A 159 -15.44 61.84 16.94
CA SER A 159 -16.30 61.22 15.91
C SER A 159 -15.51 60.72 14.70
N ARG A 160 -14.43 61.41 14.35
CA ARG A 160 -13.49 60.99 13.28
C ARG A 160 -12.66 59.80 13.72
N ILE A 161 -12.17 59.77 14.94
CA ILE A 161 -11.45 58.61 15.46
C ILE A 161 -12.38 57.39 15.46
N LEU A 162 -13.61 57.55 15.93
CA LEU A 162 -14.58 56.44 15.91
C LEU A 162 -14.88 55.93 14.52
N THR A 163 -14.97 56.81 13.54
CA THR A 163 -15.21 56.42 12.14
C THR A 163 -14.04 55.59 11.61
N GLU A 164 -12.81 55.98 11.82
CA GLU A 164 -11.60 55.22 11.39
C GLU A 164 -11.50 53.89 12.14
N VAL A 165 -11.81 53.83 13.41
CA VAL A 165 -11.83 52.60 14.18
C VAL A 165 -12.90 51.64 13.66
N THR A 166 -14.07 52.15 13.25
CA THR A 166 -15.15 51.35 12.68
C THR A 166 -14.73 50.74 11.33
N VAL A 167 -14.11 51.58 10.45
CA VAL A 167 -13.59 51.08 9.15
C VAL A 167 -12.48 50.06 9.35
N PHE A 168 -11.64 50.23 10.37
CA PHE A 168 -10.60 49.26 10.68
C PHE A 168 -11.22 47.95 11.23
N ALA A 169 -12.23 48.05 12.13
CA ALA A 169 -12.95 46.91 12.68
C ALA A 169 -13.55 46.02 11.58
N ASP A 170 -14.18 46.65 10.57
CA ASP A 170 -14.78 45.98 9.44
C ASP A 170 -13.70 45.22 8.60
N LYS A 171 -12.52 45.84 8.40
CA LYS A 171 -11.41 45.21 7.66
C LYS A 171 -10.76 44.02 8.38
N ILE A 172 -10.77 43.99 9.72
CA ILE A 172 -10.16 42.91 10.50
C ILE A 172 -11.16 41.91 11.04
N CYS A 173 -12.45 42.08 10.67
CA CYS A 173 -13.50 41.16 11.08
C CYS A 173 -13.24 39.77 10.46
N VAL A 174 -13.07 38.77 11.30
CA VAL A 174 -12.78 37.37 10.92
C VAL A 174 -13.87 36.40 11.41
N ASP A 175 -14.98 36.92 11.89
CA ASP A 175 -16.02 36.15 12.56
C ASP A 175 -16.63 35.09 11.65
N GLU A 176 -16.91 35.45 10.38
CA GLU A 176 -17.46 34.50 9.42
C GLU A 176 -16.47 33.38 9.11
N GLU A 177 -15.19 33.70 8.91
CA GLU A 177 -14.14 32.75 8.60
C GLU A 177 -13.87 31.80 9.77
N THR A 178 -13.88 32.30 11.01
CA THR A 178 -13.66 31.44 12.18
C THR A 178 -14.82 30.48 12.39
N VAL A 179 -16.08 30.94 12.22
CA VAL A 179 -17.26 30.07 12.27
C VAL A 179 -17.23 29.00 11.19
N ARG A 180 -16.89 29.37 9.95
CA ARG A 180 -16.74 28.43 8.85
C ARG A 180 -15.64 27.40 9.13
N LEU A 181 -14.48 27.84 9.61
CA LEU A 181 -13.37 26.96 9.93
C LEU A 181 -13.73 25.97 11.03
N ARG A 182 -14.41 26.40 12.10
CA ARG A 182 -14.93 25.49 13.13
C ARG A 182 -15.85 24.43 12.55
N SER A 183 -16.80 24.85 11.72
CA SER A 183 -17.74 23.94 11.08
C SER A 183 -17.03 22.89 10.21
N HIS A 184 -16.00 23.31 9.44
CA HIS A 184 -15.22 22.38 8.63
C HIS A 184 -14.38 21.41 9.48
N ILE A 185 -13.75 21.89 10.55
CA ILE A 185 -12.97 21.05 11.47
C ILE A 185 -13.87 19.99 12.12
N GLU A 186 -15.03 20.41 12.62
CA GLU A 186 -16.00 19.48 13.22
C GLU A 186 -16.52 18.46 12.21
N GLY A 187 -16.77 18.90 10.96
CA GLY A 187 -17.15 18.01 9.87
C GLY A 187 -16.08 16.96 9.60
N MET A 188 -14.82 17.37 9.46
CA MET A 188 -13.68 16.44 9.26
C MET A 188 -13.54 15.44 10.42
N LYS A 189 -13.72 15.88 11.66
CA LYS A 189 -13.64 14.98 12.83
C LYS A 189 -14.73 13.91 12.84
N LYS A 190 -15.89 14.18 12.26
CA LYS A 190 -16.99 13.20 12.16
C LYS A 190 -16.76 12.16 11.08
N GLU A 191 -15.99 12.49 10.05
CA GLU A 191 -15.66 11.58 8.95
C GLU A 191 -14.44 10.68 9.25
N LEU A 192 -13.64 11.00 10.27
CA LEU A 192 -12.51 10.21 10.75
C LEU A 192 -12.94 9.10 11.72
#